data_0421f859b3346fa39de3eef21e04c34e
#
_entry.id   0421f859b3346fa39de3eef21e04c34e
#
_cell.length_a   1.000
_cell.length_b   1.000
_cell.length_c   1.000
_cell.angle_alpha   90.00
_cell.angle_beta   90.00
_cell.angle_gamma   90.00
#
_symmetry.space_group_name_H-M   'P 1'
#
loop_
_entity.id
_entity.type
_entity.pdbx_description
1 polymer ?
#
loop_
_entity_poly.entity_id
_entity_poly.type
_entity_poly.pdbx_seq_one_letter_code
_entity_poly.pdbx_strand_id
1 'polypeptide(L)'
;MSERTRAAEPATTLTRDDLGWLTELMDVDSVSPLEGGPLDGAARAQRVFVAGAEARGFKAVLHEAPQPELLERPEVPAPVREAARRDLAGFLAGQPSAVVALGAPQPEERRLVINFHMDTVGPHVAPRLDGRVLYGRGAVDDKGPGIAALAGVAAAFAEDPSLAHRIEVQIASVPGEEGGAMGTYGTRALVDAGYTGRLMVFAEPTGGRFMDACTAAMTPRITVTGEDSTDDHPGDGHNATVALGFLADFLARRLGPLAHGMGAKLCVAGLHTGHAHNRVYGGGELLLNIAYPSAEQAELLAASLEVLLEEARSEFTAAHAQDPFNRRTVRDWRRTVRLDWLKRGLPTLDNRDAEAELLLGRAGFVRHDGMADGSAFTCDAIWAPAPGRYVAVCGPGRLDANGAHTPGEHVHLDDLDDYAHRIKALVHAFATSTD
;
A
#
# COMPACT_ATOMS: atom_id res chain seq x y z
N MET A 1 -0.85 47.37 -35.27
CA MET A 1 -0.70 45.92 -35.16
C MET A 1 0.20 45.69 -33.96
N SER A 2 -0.38 45.30 -32.83
CA SER A 2 0.36 45.04 -31.59
C SER A 2 0.75 43.58 -31.58
N GLU A 3 2.04 43.30 -31.68
CA GLU A 3 2.61 41.97 -31.37
C GLU A 3 2.37 41.67 -29.90
N ARG A 4 1.42 40.80 -29.62
CA ARG A 4 1.33 40.17 -28.30
C ARG A 4 2.54 39.24 -28.17
N THR A 5 3.51 39.67 -27.40
CA THR A 5 4.60 38.82 -26.90
C THR A 5 3.94 37.63 -26.21
N ARG A 6 4.02 36.43 -26.80
CA ARG A 6 3.70 35.17 -26.10
C ARG A 6 4.67 35.12 -24.92
N ALA A 7 4.14 35.21 -23.71
CA ALA A 7 4.88 34.85 -22.53
C ALA A 7 5.41 33.41 -22.75
N ALA A 8 6.72 33.23 -22.58
CA ALA A 8 7.30 31.90 -22.63
C ALA A 8 6.58 31.05 -21.56
N GLU A 9 6.01 29.92 -21.99
CA GLU A 9 5.50 28.94 -21.04
C GLU A 9 6.65 28.61 -20.06
N PRO A 10 6.38 28.54 -18.75
CA PRO A 10 7.41 28.13 -17.78
C PRO A 10 7.98 26.79 -18.21
N ALA A 11 9.29 26.67 -18.15
CA ALA A 11 9.98 25.41 -18.48
C ALA A 11 9.47 24.32 -17.53
N THR A 12 8.79 23.31 -18.07
CA THR A 12 8.29 22.17 -17.31
C THR A 12 9.45 21.25 -16.92
N THR A 13 9.43 20.72 -15.70
CA THR A 13 10.40 19.73 -15.23
C THR A 13 10.07 18.35 -15.81
N LEU A 14 8.78 18.02 -15.90
CA LEU A 14 8.27 16.84 -16.58
C LEU A 14 8.21 17.08 -18.09
N THR A 15 9.01 16.36 -18.85
CA THR A 15 9.11 16.53 -20.31
C THR A 15 8.03 15.74 -21.05
N ARG A 16 7.87 16.02 -22.37
CA ARG A 16 7.00 15.23 -23.23
C ARG A 16 7.47 13.76 -23.35
N ASP A 17 8.78 13.54 -23.33
CA ASP A 17 9.36 12.20 -23.42
C ASP A 17 9.09 11.42 -22.12
N ASP A 18 9.08 12.10 -20.96
CA ASP A 18 8.69 11.48 -19.69
C ASP A 18 7.20 11.11 -19.67
N LEU A 19 6.34 11.97 -20.21
CA LEU A 19 4.91 11.68 -20.35
C LEU A 19 4.66 10.51 -21.31
N GLY A 20 5.41 10.44 -22.42
CA GLY A 20 5.36 9.29 -23.34
C GLY A 20 5.73 7.99 -22.66
N TRP A 21 6.82 7.99 -21.90
CA TRP A 21 7.28 6.85 -21.12
C TRP A 21 6.29 6.44 -20.00
N LEU A 22 5.74 7.42 -19.27
CA LEU A 22 4.70 7.15 -18.28
C LEU A 22 3.49 6.49 -18.92
N THR A 23 3.05 6.98 -20.09
CA THR A 23 1.92 6.39 -20.82
C THR A 23 2.23 4.94 -21.24
N GLU A 24 3.42 4.66 -21.75
CA GLU A 24 3.87 3.30 -22.08
C GLU A 24 3.88 2.39 -20.84
N LEU A 25 4.39 2.89 -19.72
CA LEU A 25 4.44 2.16 -18.45
C LEU A 25 3.04 1.86 -17.90
N MET A 26 2.12 2.82 -18.01
CA MET A 26 0.72 2.65 -17.57
C MET A 26 -0.06 1.69 -18.47
N ASP A 27 0.29 1.56 -19.75
CA ASP A 27 -0.35 0.63 -20.67
C ASP A 27 -0.03 -0.85 -20.36
N VAL A 28 1.04 -1.09 -19.60
CA VAL A 28 1.35 -2.43 -19.08
C VAL A 28 0.40 -2.78 -17.95
N ASP A 29 -0.40 -3.84 -18.16
CA ASP A 29 -1.21 -4.43 -17.09
C ASP A 29 -0.29 -5.02 -16.00
N SER A 30 -0.16 -4.31 -14.90
CA SER A 30 0.58 -4.69 -13.69
C SER A 30 -0.33 -4.79 -12.47
N VAL A 31 -1.62 -5.09 -12.70
CA VAL A 31 -2.54 -5.41 -11.60
C VAL A 31 -1.94 -6.52 -10.74
N SER A 32 -2.01 -6.33 -9.43
CA SER A 32 -1.49 -7.29 -8.46
C SER A 32 -2.07 -8.69 -8.69
N PRO A 33 -1.26 -9.76 -8.67
CA PRO A 33 -1.77 -11.13 -8.75
C PRO A 33 -2.75 -11.47 -7.63
N LEU A 34 -2.70 -10.74 -6.52
CA LEU A 34 -3.63 -10.90 -5.40
C LEU A 34 -5.02 -10.36 -5.72
N GLU A 35 -5.13 -9.50 -6.73
CA GLU A 35 -6.37 -8.93 -7.26
C GLU A 35 -6.77 -9.49 -8.63
N GLY A 36 -6.18 -10.63 -9.00
CA GLY A 36 -6.51 -11.34 -10.23
C GLY A 36 -5.75 -10.85 -11.45
N GLY A 37 -4.73 -10.03 -11.27
CA GLY A 37 -3.84 -9.59 -12.35
C GLY A 37 -2.90 -10.69 -12.85
N PRO A 38 -2.19 -10.43 -13.97
CA PRO A 38 -1.27 -11.38 -14.56
C PRO A 38 -0.03 -11.57 -13.69
N LEU A 39 0.45 -12.81 -13.52
CA LEU A 39 1.62 -13.12 -12.70
C LEU A 39 2.87 -12.35 -13.14
N ASP A 40 3.05 -12.10 -14.43
CA ASP A 40 4.22 -11.43 -15.03
C ASP A 40 4.04 -9.92 -15.23
N GLY A 41 2.91 -9.35 -14.80
CA GLY A 41 2.57 -7.94 -15.04
C GLY A 41 3.60 -6.97 -14.48
N ALA A 42 3.98 -7.12 -13.22
CA ALA A 42 5.00 -6.30 -12.60
C ALA A 42 6.37 -6.49 -13.29
N ALA A 43 6.75 -7.72 -13.63
CA ALA A 43 8.01 -7.97 -14.32
C ALA A 43 8.08 -7.31 -15.73
N ARG A 44 6.96 -7.25 -16.46
CA ARG A 44 6.87 -6.53 -17.74
C ARG A 44 7.02 -5.02 -17.53
N ALA A 45 6.31 -4.46 -16.56
CA ALA A 45 6.37 -3.05 -16.21
C ALA A 45 7.75 -2.64 -15.74
N GLN A 46 8.42 -3.45 -14.90
CA GLN A 46 9.79 -3.18 -14.45
C GLN A 46 10.80 -3.12 -15.60
N ARG A 47 10.64 -3.96 -16.64
CA ARG A 47 11.53 -3.86 -17.83
C ARG A 47 11.35 -2.54 -18.57
N VAL A 48 10.10 -2.07 -18.73
CA VAL A 48 9.83 -0.74 -19.33
C VAL A 48 10.40 0.37 -18.46
N PHE A 49 10.26 0.27 -17.16
CA PHE A 49 10.79 1.23 -16.21
C PHE A 49 12.31 1.32 -16.28
N VAL A 50 13.01 0.18 -16.17
CA VAL A 50 14.49 0.16 -16.21
C VAL A 50 15.02 0.71 -17.53
N ALA A 51 14.47 0.28 -18.67
CA ALA A 51 14.89 0.77 -19.98
C ALA A 51 14.69 2.30 -20.14
N GLY A 52 13.56 2.82 -19.68
CA GLY A 52 13.27 4.25 -19.70
C GLY A 52 14.19 5.07 -18.78
N ALA A 53 14.52 4.54 -17.60
CA ALA A 53 15.44 5.16 -16.67
C ALA A 53 16.89 5.20 -17.22
N GLU A 54 17.37 4.10 -17.81
CA GLU A 54 18.68 4.03 -18.45
C GLU A 54 18.80 5.02 -19.62
N ALA A 55 17.75 5.19 -20.42
CA ALA A 55 17.70 6.19 -21.48
C ALA A 55 17.83 7.65 -20.96
N ARG A 56 17.57 7.86 -19.66
CA ARG A 56 17.71 9.16 -18.96
C ARG A 56 18.99 9.28 -18.13
N GLY A 57 19.93 8.35 -18.32
CA GLY A 57 21.25 8.37 -17.70
C GLY A 57 21.31 7.71 -16.32
N PHE A 58 20.24 7.13 -15.83
CA PHE A 58 20.29 6.32 -14.61
C PHE A 58 21.01 4.99 -14.88
N LYS A 59 21.61 4.44 -13.83
CA LYS A 59 22.21 3.12 -13.85
C LYS A 59 21.31 2.16 -13.09
N ALA A 60 20.92 1.06 -13.70
CA ALA A 60 20.28 -0.04 -12.97
C ALA A 60 21.28 -0.66 -12.00
N VAL A 61 20.95 -0.65 -10.70
CA VAL A 61 21.79 -1.22 -9.62
C VAL A 61 21.17 -2.49 -9.05
N LEU A 62 19.88 -2.69 -9.28
CA LEU A 62 19.15 -3.92 -8.99
C LEU A 62 18.01 -4.12 -10.02
N HIS A 63 17.78 -5.36 -10.44
CA HIS A 63 16.56 -5.79 -11.12
C HIS A 63 16.40 -7.30 -10.87
N GLU A 64 15.83 -7.65 -9.72
CA GLU A 64 15.81 -9.03 -9.23
C GLU A 64 14.47 -9.40 -8.60
N ALA A 65 14.12 -10.68 -8.74
CA ALA A 65 12.99 -11.28 -8.06
C ALA A 65 13.25 -11.43 -6.56
N PRO A 66 12.19 -11.39 -5.71
CA PRO A 66 12.34 -11.61 -4.28
C PRO A 66 12.78 -13.05 -3.99
N GLN A 67 13.52 -13.23 -2.91
CA GLN A 67 13.97 -14.56 -2.46
C GLN A 67 12.80 -15.33 -1.81
N PRO A 68 12.68 -16.65 -2.03
CA PRO A 68 11.54 -17.43 -1.52
C PRO A 68 11.43 -17.44 0.00
N GLU A 69 12.53 -17.31 0.73
CA GLU A 69 12.57 -17.28 2.20
C GLU A 69 11.81 -16.09 2.79
N LEU A 70 11.64 -15.02 2.02
CA LEU A 70 10.85 -13.86 2.43
C LEU A 70 9.39 -14.22 2.68
N LEU A 71 8.84 -15.18 1.93
CA LEU A 71 7.43 -15.58 2.04
C LEU A 71 7.13 -16.40 3.31
N GLU A 72 8.16 -16.91 4.01
CA GLU A 72 8.00 -17.67 5.24
C GLU A 72 7.93 -16.78 6.49
N ARG A 73 8.19 -15.50 6.36
CA ARG A 73 8.16 -14.56 7.48
C ARG A 73 6.75 -14.40 8.05
N PRO A 74 6.60 -14.31 9.38
CA PRO A 74 5.29 -14.32 10.04
C PRO A 74 4.38 -13.16 9.63
N GLU A 75 4.96 -12.00 9.29
CA GLU A 75 4.23 -10.82 8.86
C GLU A 75 3.77 -10.84 7.40
N VAL A 76 4.24 -11.79 6.59
CA VAL A 76 3.75 -11.94 5.21
C VAL A 76 2.28 -12.37 5.25
N PRO A 77 1.38 -11.64 4.59
CA PRO A 77 -0.05 -11.95 4.63
C PRO A 77 -0.38 -13.32 4.05
N ALA A 78 -1.39 -13.98 4.62
CA ALA A 78 -1.81 -15.30 4.15
C ALA A 78 -2.16 -15.35 2.65
N PRO A 79 -2.86 -14.33 2.08
CA PRO A 79 -3.13 -14.31 0.64
C PRO A 79 -1.89 -14.34 -0.24
N VAL A 80 -0.79 -13.68 0.18
CA VAL A 80 0.50 -13.72 -0.53
C VAL A 80 1.04 -15.16 -0.56
N ARG A 81 1.08 -15.82 0.60
CA ARG A 81 1.54 -17.20 0.70
C ARG A 81 0.66 -18.16 -0.10
N GLU A 82 -0.65 -17.94 -0.11
CA GLU A 82 -1.59 -18.74 -0.90
C GLU A 82 -1.39 -18.57 -2.40
N ALA A 83 -1.19 -17.34 -2.87
CA ALA A 83 -0.88 -17.06 -4.28
C ALA A 83 0.43 -17.72 -4.70
N ALA A 84 1.48 -17.55 -3.89
CA ALA A 84 2.78 -18.15 -4.17
C ALA A 84 2.76 -19.70 -4.15
N ARG A 85 1.97 -20.34 -3.28
CA ARG A 85 1.83 -21.82 -3.25
C ARG A 85 1.24 -22.41 -4.50
N ARG A 86 0.45 -21.65 -5.28
CA ARG A 86 -0.14 -22.13 -6.53
C ARG A 86 0.90 -22.30 -7.64
N ASP A 87 1.85 -21.37 -7.72
CA ASP A 87 3.01 -21.36 -8.61
C ASP A 87 4.12 -20.50 -8.02
N LEU A 88 4.98 -21.08 -7.18
CA LEU A 88 6.04 -20.35 -6.49
C LEU A 88 7.03 -19.69 -7.45
N ALA A 89 7.46 -20.46 -8.46
CA ALA A 89 8.46 -19.96 -9.40
C ALA A 89 7.90 -18.83 -10.27
N GLY A 90 6.68 -19.01 -10.79
CA GLY A 90 6.00 -17.98 -11.59
C GLY A 90 5.66 -16.73 -10.77
N PHE A 91 5.20 -16.92 -9.51
CA PHE A 91 4.91 -15.80 -8.62
C PHE A 91 6.18 -14.95 -8.36
N LEU A 92 7.26 -15.58 -7.91
CA LEU A 92 8.51 -14.85 -7.62
C LEU A 92 9.09 -14.19 -8.86
N ALA A 93 9.19 -14.93 -9.97
CA ALA A 93 9.71 -14.39 -11.24
C ALA A 93 8.88 -13.21 -11.78
N GLY A 94 7.60 -13.19 -11.47
CA GLY A 94 6.68 -12.13 -11.86
C GLY A 94 6.74 -10.86 -11.02
N GLN A 95 7.44 -10.89 -9.86
CA GLN A 95 7.46 -9.81 -8.88
C GLN A 95 8.89 -9.25 -8.61
N PRO A 96 9.68 -8.87 -9.65
CA PRO A 96 10.99 -8.29 -9.40
C PRO A 96 10.88 -6.87 -8.88
N SER A 97 11.77 -6.50 -7.97
CA SER A 97 12.08 -5.09 -7.65
C SER A 97 13.14 -4.56 -8.58
N ALA A 98 13.11 -3.27 -8.87
CA ALA A 98 14.17 -2.57 -9.59
C ALA A 98 14.65 -1.35 -8.80
N VAL A 99 15.94 -1.12 -8.78
CA VAL A 99 16.55 0.10 -8.24
C VAL A 99 17.43 0.71 -9.31
N VAL A 100 17.19 1.98 -9.61
CA VAL A 100 18.03 2.76 -10.53
C VAL A 100 18.65 3.93 -9.77
N ALA A 101 19.86 4.34 -10.14
CA ALA A 101 20.61 5.36 -9.41
C ALA A 101 21.24 6.41 -10.32
N LEU A 102 21.31 7.63 -9.82
CA LEU A 102 22.19 8.71 -10.28
C LEU A 102 23.18 9.10 -9.18
N GLY A 103 24.38 9.50 -9.59
CA GLY A 103 25.51 9.77 -8.72
C GLY A 103 26.39 8.54 -8.48
N ALA A 104 27.59 8.77 -7.94
CA ALA A 104 28.46 7.70 -7.52
C ALA A 104 27.90 7.03 -6.25
N PRO A 105 28.16 5.73 -6.03
CA PRO A 105 27.78 5.06 -4.81
C PRO A 105 28.26 5.81 -3.56
N GLN A 106 27.35 6.06 -2.62
CA GLN A 106 27.60 6.80 -1.39
C GLN A 106 27.14 5.96 -0.16
N PRO A 107 27.70 6.25 1.04
CA PRO A 107 27.17 5.71 2.27
C PRO A 107 25.75 6.25 2.53
N GLU A 108 25.02 5.60 3.44
CA GLU A 108 23.60 5.89 3.70
C GLU A 108 23.32 7.37 4.03
N GLU A 109 24.24 8.03 4.75
CA GLU A 109 24.15 9.43 5.16
C GLU A 109 24.11 10.41 3.99
N ARG A 110 24.62 10.00 2.84
CA ARG A 110 24.68 10.78 1.58
C ARG A 110 23.78 10.19 0.50
N ARG A 111 22.86 9.30 0.88
CA ARG A 111 21.92 8.67 -0.05
C ARG A 111 20.51 9.15 0.22
N LEU A 112 19.85 9.61 -0.85
CA LEU A 112 18.41 9.83 -0.93
C LEU A 112 17.79 8.65 -1.67
N VAL A 113 16.75 8.04 -1.10
CA VAL A 113 15.97 6.98 -1.77
C VAL A 113 14.55 7.48 -2.00
N ILE A 114 14.06 7.34 -3.22
CA ILE A 114 12.63 7.56 -3.54
C ILE A 114 12.06 6.21 -3.93
N ASN A 115 11.00 5.82 -3.24
CA ASN A 115 10.30 4.55 -3.47
C ASN A 115 8.94 4.83 -4.10
N PHE A 116 8.53 3.99 -5.04
CA PHE A 116 7.18 3.92 -5.56
C PHE A 116 6.85 2.46 -5.92
N HIS A 117 5.55 2.11 -5.90
CA HIS A 117 5.16 0.77 -6.26
C HIS A 117 4.75 0.65 -7.73
N MET A 118 5.03 -0.50 -8.32
CA MET A 118 4.78 -0.80 -9.73
C MET A 118 3.46 -1.52 -9.96
N ASP A 119 3.05 -2.34 -8.99
CA ASP A 119 1.78 -3.03 -9.05
C ASP A 119 0.61 -2.06 -8.79
N THR A 120 -0.57 -2.47 -9.18
CA THR A 120 -1.78 -1.66 -9.08
C THR A 120 -2.96 -2.52 -8.65
N VAL A 121 -4.04 -1.89 -8.17
CA VAL A 121 -5.32 -2.60 -7.97
C VAL A 121 -6.00 -2.92 -9.30
N GLY A 122 -6.92 -3.90 -9.28
CA GLY A 122 -7.80 -4.21 -10.40
C GLY A 122 -9.03 -3.28 -10.51
N PRO A 123 -9.63 -3.18 -11.70
CA PRO A 123 -9.15 -3.67 -12.98
C PRO A 123 -8.09 -2.78 -13.62
N HIS A 124 -7.32 -3.31 -14.58
CA HIS A 124 -6.48 -2.49 -15.44
C HIS A 124 -7.33 -1.50 -16.26
N VAL A 125 -6.87 -0.25 -16.33
CA VAL A 125 -7.49 0.82 -17.12
C VAL A 125 -6.40 1.44 -17.98
N ALA A 126 -6.52 1.31 -19.30
CA ALA A 126 -5.55 1.86 -20.24
C ALA A 126 -5.42 3.38 -20.11
N PRO A 127 -4.21 3.94 -20.33
CA PRO A 127 -3.96 5.36 -20.20
C PRO A 127 -4.68 6.17 -21.30
N ARG A 128 -5.21 7.32 -20.94
CA ARG A 128 -5.83 8.28 -21.84
C ARG A 128 -5.55 9.72 -21.39
N LEU A 129 -4.95 10.48 -22.24
CA LEU A 129 -4.73 11.91 -22.00
C LEU A 129 -5.93 12.71 -22.52
N ASP A 130 -6.47 13.62 -21.69
CA ASP A 130 -7.53 14.54 -22.04
C ASP A 130 -7.16 15.96 -21.54
N GLY A 131 -6.73 16.80 -22.47
CA GLY A 131 -6.16 18.09 -22.12
C GLY A 131 -4.90 17.95 -21.25
N ARG A 132 -5.00 18.35 -19.99
CA ARG A 132 -3.92 18.21 -19.01
C ARG A 132 -4.24 17.18 -17.92
N VAL A 133 -5.19 16.29 -18.16
CA VAL A 133 -5.56 15.22 -17.23
C VAL A 133 -5.19 13.88 -17.86
N LEU A 134 -4.34 13.13 -17.18
CA LEU A 134 -3.97 11.76 -17.54
C LEU A 134 -4.85 10.80 -16.74
N TYR A 135 -5.71 10.07 -17.43
CA TYR A 135 -6.54 9.01 -16.89
C TYR A 135 -5.85 7.66 -17.08
N GLY A 136 -6.11 6.72 -16.18
CA GLY A 136 -5.66 5.34 -16.29
C GLY A 136 -5.18 4.79 -14.96
N ARG A 137 -5.07 3.47 -14.87
CA ARG A 137 -4.61 2.78 -13.67
C ARG A 137 -3.11 3.05 -13.44
N GLY A 138 -2.75 3.50 -12.22
CA GLY A 138 -1.39 3.92 -11.86
C GLY A 138 -1.11 5.39 -12.21
N ALA A 139 -2.12 6.16 -12.66
CA ALA A 139 -1.93 7.58 -12.96
C ALA A 139 -1.54 8.39 -11.72
N VAL A 140 -2.23 8.16 -10.62
CA VAL A 140 -1.96 8.80 -9.33
C VAL A 140 -1.32 7.82 -8.33
N ASP A 141 -1.54 6.51 -8.51
CA ASP A 141 -1.20 5.46 -7.56
C ASP A 141 -0.61 4.24 -8.28
N ASP A 142 0.74 4.14 -8.47
CA ASP A 142 1.79 5.09 -8.03
C ASP A 142 2.83 5.34 -9.16
N LYS A 143 2.53 4.88 -10.43
CA LYS A 143 3.43 5.03 -11.58
C LYS A 143 3.68 6.49 -11.96
N GLY A 144 2.61 7.33 -11.93
CA GLY A 144 2.73 8.76 -12.23
C GLY A 144 3.68 9.49 -11.28
N PRO A 145 3.48 9.39 -9.96
CA PRO A 145 4.39 9.93 -8.95
C PRO A 145 5.82 9.42 -9.11
N GLY A 146 6.03 8.11 -9.35
CA GLY A 146 7.35 7.52 -9.56
C GLY A 146 8.10 8.12 -10.74
N ILE A 147 7.44 8.29 -11.89
CA ILE A 147 8.07 8.90 -13.08
C ILE A 147 8.31 10.40 -12.89
N ALA A 148 7.39 11.11 -12.23
CA ALA A 148 7.59 12.53 -11.91
C ALA A 148 8.78 12.74 -10.97
N ALA A 149 8.96 11.86 -9.97
CA ALA A 149 10.11 11.88 -9.09
C ALA A 149 11.43 11.67 -9.88
N LEU A 150 11.46 10.68 -10.79
CA LEU A 150 12.62 10.40 -11.62
C LEU A 150 12.96 11.59 -12.51
N ALA A 151 11.97 12.22 -13.14
CA ALA A 151 12.16 13.43 -13.95
C ALA A 151 12.79 14.58 -13.11
N GLY A 152 12.32 14.77 -11.88
CA GLY A 152 12.87 15.77 -10.95
C GLY A 152 14.33 15.50 -10.60
N VAL A 153 14.68 14.24 -10.31
CA VAL A 153 16.06 13.82 -10.04
C VAL A 153 16.95 14.04 -11.27
N ALA A 154 16.53 13.59 -12.45
CA ALA A 154 17.27 13.79 -13.70
C ALA A 154 17.53 15.27 -13.98
N ALA A 155 16.51 16.12 -13.78
CA ALA A 155 16.63 17.58 -13.96
C ALA A 155 17.64 18.20 -12.99
N ALA A 156 17.70 17.75 -11.71
CA ALA A 156 18.67 18.25 -10.74
C ALA A 156 20.11 17.93 -11.16
N PHE A 157 20.38 16.71 -11.56
CA PHE A 157 21.73 16.29 -12.00
C PHE A 157 22.15 16.93 -13.35
N ALA A 158 21.19 17.21 -14.22
CA ALA A 158 21.44 17.96 -15.46
C ALA A 158 21.78 19.44 -15.17
N GLU A 159 21.14 20.06 -14.17
CA GLU A 159 21.39 21.44 -13.75
C GLU A 159 22.72 21.58 -13.00
N ASP A 160 23.05 20.63 -12.12
CA ASP A 160 24.31 20.59 -11.36
C ASP A 160 25.00 19.23 -11.48
N PRO A 161 25.86 19.02 -12.48
CA PRO A 161 26.62 17.76 -12.63
C PRO A 161 27.56 17.45 -11.46
N SER A 162 27.90 18.40 -10.58
CA SER A 162 28.73 18.16 -9.42
C SER A 162 28.07 17.26 -8.37
N LEU A 163 26.74 17.18 -8.38
CA LEU A 163 25.94 16.29 -7.52
C LEU A 163 26.39 14.83 -7.65
N ALA A 164 26.85 14.42 -8.85
CA ALA A 164 27.29 13.05 -9.11
C ALA A 164 28.43 12.55 -8.21
N HIS A 165 29.18 13.45 -7.59
CA HIS A 165 30.27 13.12 -6.67
C HIS A 165 29.95 13.36 -5.20
N ARG A 166 28.85 14.05 -4.91
CA ARG A 166 28.47 14.49 -3.56
C ARG A 166 27.41 13.59 -2.93
N ILE A 167 26.44 13.16 -3.70
CA ILE A 167 25.29 12.37 -3.25
C ILE A 167 25.01 11.22 -4.21
N GLU A 168 24.28 10.23 -3.72
CA GLU A 168 23.63 9.20 -4.51
C GLU A 168 22.11 9.35 -4.37
N VAL A 169 21.40 9.34 -5.48
CA VAL A 169 19.94 9.26 -5.47
C VAL A 169 19.52 7.94 -6.11
N GLN A 170 18.80 7.12 -5.33
CA GLN A 170 18.24 5.87 -5.79
C GLN A 170 16.73 6.02 -5.96
N ILE A 171 16.20 5.46 -7.05
CA ILE A 171 14.76 5.30 -7.25
C ILE A 171 14.46 3.82 -7.21
N ALA A 172 13.69 3.41 -6.21
CA ALA A 172 13.27 2.04 -5.98
C ALA A 172 11.83 1.86 -6.51
N SER A 173 11.69 0.99 -7.50
CA SER A 173 10.39 0.55 -8.00
C SER A 173 10.12 -0.85 -7.47
N VAL A 174 9.04 -1.02 -6.74
CA VAL A 174 8.74 -2.25 -6.00
C VAL A 174 7.41 -2.87 -6.43
N PRO A 175 7.28 -4.20 -6.35
CA PRO A 175 5.99 -4.89 -6.43
C PRO A 175 5.41 -5.10 -5.04
N GLY A 176 4.11 -5.42 -4.98
CA GLY A 176 3.48 -5.98 -3.79
C GLY A 176 3.20 -4.95 -2.69
N GLU A 177 2.89 -3.74 -3.05
CA GLU A 177 2.21 -2.80 -2.15
C GLU A 177 0.73 -3.16 -2.06
N GLU A 178 0.10 -3.37 -3.20
CA GLU A 178 -1.32 -3.57 -3.40
C GLU A 178 -1.81 -4.99 -3.07
N GLY A 179 -3.15 -5.18 -3.13
CA GLY A 179 -3.79 -6.46 -2.83
C GLY A 179 -3.58 -6.94 -1.38
N GLY A 180 -3.19 -6.03 -0.48
CA GLY A 180 -2.93 -6.30 0.92
C GLY A 180 -1.58 -6.97 1.19
N ALA A 181 -0.67 -7.02 0.23
CA ALA A 181 0.69 -7.54 0.40
C ALA A 181 1.58 -6.58 1.20
N MET A 182 1.28 -5.26 1.18
CA MET A 182 1.90 -4.23 2.02
C MET A 182 3.43 -4.22 1.96
N GLY A 183 4.01 -4.31 0.77
CA GLY A 183 5.45 -4.24 0.54
C GLY A 183 6.29 -5.37 1.15
N THR A 184 5.66 -6.46 1.64
CA THR A 184 6.37 -7.51 2.40
C THR A 184 7.45 -8.23 1.60
N TYR A 185 7.33 -8.30 0.28
CA TYR A 185 8.33 -8.92 -0.61
C TYR A 185 8.95 -7.93 -1.61
N GLY A 186 8.45 -6.69 -1.67
CA GLY A 186 9.03 -5.58 -2.42
C GLY A 186 9.89 -4.68 -1.54
N THR A 187 9.31 -3.62 -0.99
CA THR A 187 10.01 -2.61 -0.18
C THR A 187 10.79 -3.22 0.98
N ARG A 188 10.21 -4.13 1.75
CA ARG A 188 10.90 -4.75 2.87
C ARG A 188 12.15 -5.50 2.41
N ALA A 189 12.07 -6.23 1.30
CA ALA A 189 13.22 -6.95 0.76
C ALA A 189 14.37 -6.00 0.40
N LEU A 190 14.06 -4.85 -0.20
CA LEU A 190 15.06 -3.83 -0.53
C LEU A 190 15.67 -3.19 0.72
N VAL A 191 14.85 -2.87 1.72
CA VAL A 191 15.33 -2.31 3.00
C VAL A 191 16.27 -3.29 3.70
N ASP A 192 15.89 -4.58 3.77
CA ASP A 192 16.73 -5.63 4.36
C ASP A 192 18.05 -5.86 3.59
N ALA A 193 18.04 -5.61 2.27
CA ALA A 193 19.21 -5.68 1.42
C ALA A 193 20.10 -4.41 1.44
N GLY A 194 19.69 -3.37 2.20
CA GLY A 194 20.45 -2.13 2.37
C GLY A 194 20.22 -1.06 1.31
N TYR A 195 19.16 -1.19 0.49
CA TYR A 195 18.72 -0.10 -0.40
C TYR A 195 17.97 0.95 0.40
N THR A 196 18.70 1.68 1.22
CA THR A 196 18.22 2.66 2.19
C THR A 196 19.04 3.94 2.12
N GLY A 197 18.51 5.05 2.61
CA GLY A 197 19.16 6.36 2.62
C GLY A 197 18.86 7.14 3.90
N ARG A 198 19.67 8.17 4.19
CA ARG A 198 19.41 9.13 5.29
C ARG A 198 18.00 9.72 5.18
N LEU A 199 17.54 9.96 3.95
CA LEU A 199 16.19 10.37 3.63
C LEU A 199 15.57 9.37 2.66
N MET A 200 14.39 8.87 3.02
CA MET A 200 13.57 8.01 2.16
C MET A 200 12.21 8.68 1.92
N VAL A 201 11.83 8.80 0.66
CA VAL A 201 10.54 9.38 0.23
C VAL A 201 9.74 8.28 -0.46
N PHE A 202 8.52 8.07 0.01
CA PHE A 202 7.54 7.18 -0.61
C PHE A 202 6.55 8.02 -1.40
N ALA A 203 6.43 7.76 -2.69
CA ALA A 203 5.79 8.68 -3.64
C ALA A 203 4.26 8.61 -3.66
N GLU A 204 3.64 8.22 -2.56
CA GLU A 204 2.20 8.06 -2.39
C GLU A 204 1.40 9.36 -2.46
N PRO A 205 0.14 9.35 -2.94
CA PRO A 205 -0.66 10.55 -3.20
C PRO A 205 -1.13 11.25 -1.92
N THR A 206 -0.41 12.29 -1.51
CA THR A 206 -0.63 13.07 -0.27
C THR A 206 -1.05 14.52 -0.53
N GLY A 207 -1.37 14.87 -1.78
CA GLY A 207 -1.71 16.25 -2.15
C GLY A 207 -0.52 17.19 -2.17
N GLY A 208 0.68 16.69 -2.49
CA GLY A 208 1.92 17.49 -2.50
C GLY A 208 2.39 17.93 -1.13
N ARG A 209 1.82 17.36 -0.05
CA ARG A 209 2.30 17.53 1.33
C ARG A 209 3.12 16.30 1.73
N PHE A 210 3.83 16.34 2.84
CA PHE A 210 4.48 15.14 3.37
C PHE A 210 3.91 14.72 4.72
N MET A 211 3.80 13.42 4.93
CA MET A 211 3.50 12.79 6.20
C MET A 211 4.72 11.98 6.67
N ASP A 212 4.95 11.96 7.97
CA ASP A 212 6.00 11.20 8.64
C ASP A 212 5.42 10.15 9.61
N ALA A 213 4.15 9.85 9.42
CA ALA A 213 3.42 8.82 10.15
C ALA A 213 2.43 8.10 9.21
N CYS A 214 2.40 6.77 9.30
CA CYS A 214 1.47 5.90 8.60
C CYS A 214 0.83 4.91 9.58
N THR A 215 -0.44 4.61 9.36
CA THR A 215 -1.08 3.48 10.01
C THR A 215 -0.57 2.15 9.44
N ALA A 216 -0.81 1.06 10.15
CA ALA A 216 -0.75 -0.27 9.59
C ALA A 216 -2.12 -0.95 9.76
N ALA A 217 -2.29 -2.13 9.19
CA ALA A 217 -3.56 -2.82 9.26
C ALA A 217 -3.38 -4.31 9.59
N MET A 218 -4.33 -4.86 10.34
CA MET A 218 -4.48 -6.30 10.56
C MET A 218 -5.85 -6.75 10.07
N THR A 219 -5.90 -7.98 9.57
CA THR A 219 -7.11 -8.55 8.96
C THR A 219 -7.46 -9.87 9.66
N PRO A 220 -8.25 -9.82 10.74
CA PRO A 220 -8.81 -11.03 11.32
C PRO A 220 -9.90 -11.61 10.43
N ARG A 221 -9.93 -12.94 10.34
CA ARG A 221 -10.98 -13.72 9.68
C ARG A 221 -11.61 -14.65 10.70
N ILE A 222 -12.93 -14.58 10.84
CA ILE A 222 -13.68 -15.52 11.67
C ILE A 222 -14.39 -16.49 10.75
N THR A 223 -14.07 -17.77 10.86
CA THR A 223 -14.67 -18.84 10.06
C THR A 223 -15.60 -19.69 10.90
N VAL A 224 -16.69 -20.12 10.29
CA VAL A 224 -17.52 -21.21 10.80
C VAL A 224 -17.37 -22.40 9.88
N THR A 225 -17.01 -23.54 10.44
CA THR A 225 -16.88 -24.81 9.70
C THR A 225 -17.70 -25.88 10.40
N GLY A 226 -18.95 -26.01 9.94
CA GLY A 226 -19.92 -26.94 10.48
C GLY A 226 -20.56 -27.80 9.38
N GLU A 227 -21.65 -28.46 9.71
CA GLU A 227 -22.41 -29.33 8.83
C GLU A 227 -23.65 -28.58 8.30
N ASP A 228 -23.94 -28.76 7.02
CA ASP A 228 -25.16 -28.24 6.39
C ASP A 228 -26.41 -29.02 6.82
N SER A 229 -27.57 -28.43 6.60
CA SER A 229 -28.88 -29.07 6.73
C SER A 229 -29.87 -28.51 5.72
N THR A 230 -31.06 -29.09 5.66
CA THR A 230 -32.16 -28.59 4.88
C THR A 230 -32.99 -27.58 5.67
N ASP A 231 -33.78 -26.78 5.00
CA ASP A 231 -34.74 -25.86 5.60
C ASP A 231 -35.89 -26.56 6.35
N ASP A 232 -36.20 -27.81 5.96
CA ASP A 232 -37.19 -28.65 6.69
C ASP A 232 -36.66 -29.15 8.03
N HIS A 233 -35.32 -29.26 8.18
CA HIS A 233 -34.63 -29.74 9.39
C HIS A 233 -33.51 -28.79 9.85
N PRO A 234 -33.80 -27.50 10.11
CA PRO A 234 -32.80 -26.49 10.34
C PRO A 234 -31.96 -26.73 11.60
N GLY A 235 -32.48 -27.45 12.58
CA GLY A 235 -31.76 -27.79 13.82
C GLY A 235 -30.78 -28.96 13.70
N ASP A 236 -30.73 -29.64 12.55
CA ASP A 236 -29.86 -30.79 12.32
C ASP A 236 -28.48 -30.38 11.76
N GLY A 237 -28.33 -29.12 11.31
CA GLY A 237 -27.08 -28.52 10.88
C GLY A 237 -26.56 -27.45 11.84
N HIS A 238 -25.43 -26.86 11.45
CA HIS A 238 -24.90 -25.65 12.05
C HIS A 238 -25.34 -24.45 11.21
N ASN A 239 -25.80 -23.38 11.85
CA ASN A 239 -26.25 -22.20 11.15
C ASN A 239 -25.15 -21.12 11.14
N ALA A 240 -24.22 -21.22 10.20
CA ALA A 240 -23.13 -20.25 10.04
C ALA A 240 -23.67 -18.84 9.74
N THR A 241 -24.77 -18.73 8.98
CA THR A 241 -25.37 -17.42 8.65
C THR A 241 -25.82 -16.67 9.90
N VAL A 242 -26.51 -17.36 10.83
CA VAL A 242 -26.95 -16.74 12.09
C VAL A 242 -25.77 -16.41 12.99
N ALA A 243 -24.80 -17.34 13.12
CA ALA A 243 -23.63 -17.12 13.96
C ALA A 243 -22.77 -15.97 13.49
N LEU A 244 -22.46 -15.91 12.19
CA LEU A 244 -21.63 -14.85 11.62
C LEU A 244 -22.35 -13.49 11.57
N GLY A 245 -23.67 -13.48 11.29
CA GLY A 245 -24.46 -12.26 11.36
C GLY A 245 -24.51 -11.67 12.77
N PHE A 246 -24.66 -12.52 13.79
CA PHE A 246 -24.55 -12.12 15.19
C PHE A 246 -23.16 -11.57 15.52
N LEU A 247 -22.11 -12.25 15.11
CA LEU A 247 -20.73 -11.81 15.35
C LEU A 247 -20.42 -10.47 14.66
N ALA A 248 -20.90 -10.26 13.44
CA ALA A 248 -20.72 -9.01 12.72
C ALA A 248 -21.33 -7.82 13.47
N ASP A 249 -22.59 -7.93 13.90
CA ASP A 249 -23.27 -6.89 14.69
C ASP A 249 -22.61 -6.71 16.08
N PHE A 250 -22.33 -7.82 16.77
CA PHE A 250 -21.69 -7.79 18.09
C PHE A 250 -20.35 -7.07 18.06
N LEU A 251 -19.47 -7.43 17.13
CA LEU A 251 -18.14 -6.84 17.02
C LEU A 251 -18.20 -5.38 16.55
N ALA A 252 -19.09 -5.04 15.63
CA ALA A 252 -19.29 -3.65 15.24
C ALA A 252 -19.67 -2.76 16.44
N ARG A 253 -20.55 -3.23 17.32
CA ARG A 253 -20.98 -2.49 18.51
C ARG A 253 -20.00 -2.49 19.67
N ARG A 254 -19.17 -3.51 19.82
CA ARG A 254 -18.29 -3.68 20.98
C ARG A 254 -16.83 -3.31 20.65
N LEU A 255 -16.30 -3.81 19.53
CA LEU A 255 -14.92 -3.54 19.12
C LEU A 255 -14.79 -2.18 18.41
N GLY A 256 -15.81 -1.74 17.67
CA GLY A 256 -15.78 -0.47 16.94
C GLY A 256 -15.51 0.75 17.82
N PRO A 257 -16.28 0.99 18.89
CA PRO A 257 -16.02 2.10 19.82
C PRO A 257 -14.65 1.99 20.53
N LEU A 258 -14.21 0.77 20.85
CA LEU A 258 -12.90 0.53 21.45
C LEU A 258 -11.77 0.91 20.48
N ALA A 259 -11.86 0.45 19.23
CA ALA A 259 -10.92 0.80 18.18
C ALA A 259 -10.87 2.33 17.96
N HIS A 260 -12.04 2.96 17.85
CA HIS A 260 -12.13 4.41 17.69
C HIS A 260 -11.49 5.16 18.86
N GLY A 261 -11.71 4.73 20.11
CA GLY A 261 -11.09 5.31 21.31
C GLY A 261 -9.56 5.19 21.33
N MET A 262 -9.00 4.26 20.58
CA MET A 262 -7.56 4.06 20.39
C MET A 262 -7.02 4.72 19.10
N GLY A 263 -7.82 5.54 18.39
CA GLY A 263 -7.41 6.12 17.12
C GLY A 263 -7.34 5.12 15.96
N ALA A 264 -7.83 3.90 16.15
CA ALA A 264 -7.90 2.86 15.13
C ALA A 264 -9.24 2.90 14.39
N LYS A 265 -9.29 2.25 13.22
CA LYS A 265 -10.49 2.18 12.38
C LYS A 265 -10.87 0.71 12.20
N LEU A 266 -12.10 0.33 12.57
CA LEU A 266 -12.65 -1.01 12.32
C LEU A 266 -13.55 -0.96 11.09
N CYS A 267 -13.28 -1.83 10.12
CA CYS A 267 -14.16 -2.14 9.00
C CYS A 267 -14.65 -3.59 9.10
N VAL A 268 -15.97 -3.80 9.10
CA VAL A 268 -16.57 -5.10 8.84
C VAL A 268 -16.61 -5.24 7.32
N ALA A 269 -15.61 -5.94 6.76
CA ALA A 269 -15.30 -5.89 5.33
C ALA A 269 -16.11 -6.89 4.50
N GLY A 270 -16.44 -8.05 5.07
CA GLY A 270 -17.20 -9.04 4.34
C GLY A 270 -17.88 -10.06 5.24
N LEU A 271 -19.06 -10.52 4.79
CA LEU A 271 -19.82 -11.60 5.43
C LEU A 271 -20.23 -12.56 4.31
N HIS A 272 -19.59 -13.70 4.24
CA HIS A 272 -19.77 -14.70 3.21
C HIS A 272 -20.36 -15.97 3.81
N THR A 273 -21.57 -16.32 3.38
CA THR A 273 -22.28 -17.51 3.80
C THR A 273 -23.20 -17.98 2.68
N GLY A 274 -24.31 -18.63 2.98
CA GLY A 274 -25.19 -19.26 2.00
C GLY A 274 -25.75 -18.35 0.91
N HIS A 275 -26.14 -18.96 -0.21
CA HIS A 275 -26.65 -18.30 -1.41
C HIS A 275 -28.03 -18.82 -1.86
N ALA A 276 -28.58 -19.85 -1.20
CA ALA A 276 -29.91 -20.40 -1.50
C ALA A 276 -30.82 -20.32 -0.26
N HIS A 277 -32.13 -20.22 -0.49
CA HIS A 277 -33.12 -20.00 0.56
C HIS A 277 -33.61 -21.30 1.26
N ASN A 278 -33.37 -22.46 0.67
CA ASN A 278 -33.89 -23.77 1.08
C ASN A 278 -32.82 -24.66 1.71
N ARG A 279 -31.87 -24.07 2.42
CA ARG A 279 -30.73 -24.78 3.02
C ARG A 279 -30.18 -24.02 4.22
N VAL A 280 -29.75 -24.74 5.23
CA VAL A 280 -28.93 -24.20 6.31
C VAL A 280 -27.47 -24.44 5.96
N TYR A 281 -26.69 -23.39 5.86
CA TYR A 281 -25.26 -23.46 5.56
C TYR A 281 -24.46 -23.54 6.85
N GLY A 282 -23.69 -24.63 6.98
CA GLY A 282 -22.77 -24.87 8.10
C GLY A 282 -21.45 -24.14 7.96
N GLY A 283 -21.14 -23.62 6.78
CA GLY A 283 -19.89 -22.92 6.47
C GLY A 283 -20.08 -21.44 6.15
N GLY A 284 -19.06 -20.64 6.49
CA GLY A 284 -19.01 -19.21 6.14
C GLY A 284 -17.82 -18.51 6.79
N GLU A 285 -17.63 -17.24 6.43
CA GLU A 285 -16.57 -16.40 6.98
C GLU A 285 -17.03 -14.95 7.17
N LEU A 286 -16.45 -14.29 8.16
CA LEU A 286 -16.55 -12.87 8.45
C LEU A 286 -15.16 -12.27 8.37
N LEU A 287 -14.99 -11.27 7.52
CA LEU A 287 -13.74 -10.55 7.30
C LEU A 287 -13.79 -9.19 8.00
N LEU A 288 -12.78 -8.90 8.78
CA LEU A 288 -12.58 -7.60 9.40
C LEU A 288 -11.27 -7.00 8.88
N ASN A 289 -11.22 -5.66 8.81
CA ASN A 289 -9.97 -4.94 8.64
C ASN A 289 -9.86 -3.88 9.75
N ILE A 290 -8.72 -3.86 10.44
CA ILE A 290 -8.47 -2.95 11.56
C ILE A 290 -7.20 -2.18 11.24
N ALA A 291 -7.35 -0.90 10.86
CA ALA A 291 -6.22 0.02 10.73
C ALA A 291 -5.87 0.59 12.11
N TYR A 292 -4.59 0.57 12.47
CA TYR A 292 -4.11 0.97 13.78
C TYR A 292 -2.93 1.94 13.68
N PRO A 293 -2.80 2.89 14.65
CA PRO A 293 -1.75 3.91 14.63
C PRO A 293 -0.42 3.45 15.24
N SER A 294 -0.40 2.37 16.03
CA SER A 294 0.82 1.83 16.64
C SER A 294 0.75 0.32 16.87
N ALA A 295 1.91 -0.33 16.94
CA ALA A 295 2.00 -1.75 17.23
C ALA A 295 1.45 -2.11 18.63
N GLU A 296 1.58 -1.24 19.62
CA GLU A 296 1.01 -1.44 20.95
C GLU A 296 -0.52 -1.51 20.90
N GLN A 297 -1.15 -0.58 20.18
CA GLN A 297 -2.61 -0.58 19.99
C GLN A 297 -3.08 -1.78 19.18
N ALA A 298 -2.30 -2.25 18.21
CA ALA A 298 -2.61 -3.48 17.49
C ALA A 298 -2.70 -4.70 18.41
N GLU A 299 -1.73 -4.87 19.31
CA GLU A 299 -1.74 -5.99 20.26
C GLU A 299 -2.91 -5.89 21.25
N LEU A 300 -3.22 -4.70 21.75
CA LEU A 300 -4.38 -4.49 22.62
C LEU A 300 -5.70 -4.80 21.91
N LEU A 301 -5.85 -4.38 20.66
CA LEU A 301 -7.05 -4.66 19.86
C LEU A 301 -7.17 -6.14 19.50
N ALA A 302 -6.05 -6.82 19.21
CA ALA A 302 -6.05 -8.25 18.96
C ALA A 302 -6.47 -9.04 20.20
N ALA A 303 -5.91 -8.72 21.37
CA ALA A 303 -6.30 -9.34 22.64
C ALA A 303 -7.77 -9.05 22.97
N SER A 304 -8.24 -7.81 22.74
CA SER A 304 -9.64 -7.44 22.96
C SER A 304 -10.58 -8.24 22.06
N LEU A 305 -10.23 -8.47 20.79
CA LEU A 305 -11.02 -9.28 19.87
C LEU A 305 -11.19 -10.71 20.40
N GLU A 306 -10.11 -11.33 20.93
CA GLU A 306 -10.17 -12.68 21.49
C GLU A 306 -11.11 -12.76 22.69
N VAL A 307 -11.05 -11.77 23.60
CA VAL A 307 -11.96 -11.67 24.76
C VAL A 307 -13.41 -11.48 24.28
N LEU A 308 -13.63 -10.57 23.34
CA LEU A 308 -14.97 -10.29 22.81
C LEU A 308 -15.58 -11.51 22.08
N LEU A 309 -14.78 -12.37 21.48
CA LEU A 309 -15.28 -13.62 20.88
C LEU A 309 -15.80 -14.61 21.94
N GLU A 310 -15.19 -14.69 23.11
CA GLU A 310 -15.74 -15.50 24.23
C GLU A 310 -16.99 -14.87 24.85
N GLU A 311 -17.06 -13.54 24.94
CA GLU A 311 -18.28 -12.84 25.35
C GLU A 311 -19.41 -13.11 24.33
N ALA A 312 -19.12 -12.97 23.04
CA ALA A 312 -20.06 -13.24 21.94
C ALA A 312 -20.58 -14.68 22.01
N ARG A 313 -19.71 -15.66 22.25
CA ARG A 313 -20.12 -17.05 22.45
C ARG A 313 -21.13 -17.17 23.61
N SER A 314 -20.86 -16.50 24.72
CA SER A 314 -21.70 -16.56 25.91
C SER A 314 -23.06 -15.91 25.67
N GLU A 315 -23.10 -14.73 25.01
CA GLU A 315 -24.34 -14.06 24.66
C GLU A 315 -25.14 -14.85 23.60
N PHE A 316 -24.48 -15.39 22.57
CA PHE A 316 -25.14 -16.24 21.57
C PHE A 316 -25.76 -17.49 22.21
N THR A 317 -25.02 -18.14 23.10
CA THR A 317 -25.51 -19.30 23.85
C THR A 317 -26.74 -18.97 24.68
N ALA A 318 -26.74 -17.83 25.38
CA ALA A 318 -27.86 -17.39 26.19
C ALA A 318 -29.08 -17.03 25.31
N ALA A 319 -28.87 -16.32 24.22
CA ALA A 319 -29.95 -15.91 23.29
C ALA A 319 -30.61 -17.11 22.61
N HIS A 320 -29.88 -18.16 22.31
CA HIS A 320 -30.35 -19.37 21.62
C HIS A 320 -30.52 -20.59 22.51
N ALA A 321 -30.49 -20.44 23.85
CA ALA A 321 -30.57 -21.57 24.80
C ALA A 321 -31.79 -22.45 24.63
N GLN A 322 -32.94 -21.87 24.21
CA GLN A 322 -34.21 -22.56 23.99
C GLN A 322 -34.60 -22.69 22.52
N ASP A 323 -33.69 -22.24 21.61
CA ASP A 323 -33.94 -22.30 20.18
C ASP A 323 -33.52 -23.66 19.58
N PRO A 324 -34.51 -24.49 19.16
CA PRO A 324 -34.22 -25.80 18.62
C PRO A 324 -33.47 -25.75 17.30
N PHE A 325 -33.55 -24.64 16.58
CA PHE A 325 -32.97 -24.47 15.25
C PHE A 325 -31.48 -24.12 15.27
N ASN A 326 -30.99 -23.52 16.37
CA ASN A 326 -29.56 -23.19 16.56
C ASN A 326 -28.85 -24.06 17.61
N ARG A 327 -29.51 -25.12 18.13
CA ARG A 327 -28.96 -25.98 19.21
C ARG A 327 -27.60 -26.58 18.89
N ARG A 328 -27.34 -27.00 17.63
CA ARG A 328 -26.05 -27.57 17.24
C ARG A 328 -24.97 -26.48 17.16
N THR A 329 -25.29 -25.32 16.62
CA THR A 329 -24.39 -24.15 16.57
C THR A 329 -23.96 -23.74 17.98
N VAL A 330 -24.88 -23.67 18.93
CA VAL A 330 -24.61 -23.36 20.34
C VAL A 330 -23.68 -24.43 20.96
N ARG A 331 -24.08 -25.71 20.83
CA ARG A 331 -23.34 -26.83 21.44
C ARG A 331 -21.90 -26.92 20.94
N ASP A 332 -21.73 -26.74 19.63
CA ASP A 332 -20.47 -27.02 18.93
C ASP A 332 -19.66 -25.74 18.62
N TRP A 333 -20.04 -24.59 19.16
CA TRP A 333 -19.41 -23.29 18.88
C TRP A 333 -17.89 -23.32 18.91
N ARG A 334 -17.30 -23.80 20.01
CA ARG A 334 -15.84 -23.87 20.18
C ARG A 334 -15.14 -24.77 19.17
N ARG A 335 -15.84 -25.72 18.57
CA ARG A 335 -15.31 -26.63 17.56
C ARG A 335 -15.43 -26.02 16.16
N THR A 336 -16.49 -25.28 15.89
CA THR A 336 -16.85 -24.81 14.54
C THR A 336 -16.43 -23.38 14.26
N VAL A 337 -16.37 -22.51 15.28
CA VAL A 337 -15.96 -21.10 15.13
C VAL A 337 -14.47 -20.95 15.38
N ARG A 338 -13.74 -20.35 14.45
CA ARG A 338 -12.29 -20.14 14.52
C ARG A 338 -11.96 -18.69 14.17
N LEU A 339 -10.95 -18.15 14.86
CA LEU A 339 -10.29 -16.90 14.50
C LEU A 339 -8.96 -17.22 13.83
N ASP A 340 -8.78 -16.72 12.64
CA ASP A 340 -7.52 -16.75 11.87
C ASP A 340 -7.08 -15.31 11.55
N TRP A 341 -5.79 -15.13 11.30
CA TRP A 341 -5.24 -13.85 10.88
C TRP A 341 -4.75 -13.94 9.43
N LEU A 342 -5.41 -13.22 8.54
CA LEU A 342 -4.95 -13.09 7.15
C LEU A 342 -3.72 -12.17 7.07
N LYS A 343 -3.67 -11.17 7.96
CA LYS A 343 -2.58 -10.21 8.08
C LYS A 343 -2.49 -9.74 9.54
N ARG A 344 -1.29 -9.75 10.12
CA ARG A 344 -1.00 -9.27 11.49
C ARG A 344 0.47 -8.92 11.63
N GLY A 345 0.80 -8.05 12.60
CA GLY A 345 2.17 -7.78 13.02
C GLY A 345 2.94 -6.83 12.09
N LEU A 346 2.24 -6.07 11.26
CA LEU A 346 2.88 -5.01 10.48
C LEU A 346 3.32 -3.87 11.40
N PRO A 347 4.52 -3.29 11.18
CA PRO A 347 4.95 -2.08 11.88
C PRO A 347 4.13 -0.87 11.41
N THR A 348 4.25 0.23 12.14
CA THR A 348 3.73 1.55 11.75
C THR A 348 4.89 2.50 11.50
N LEU A 349 4.64 3.57 10.78
CA LEU A 349 5.57 4.69 10.68
C LEU A 349 5.15 5.78 11.68
N ASP A 350 6.07 6.19 12.52
CA ASP A 350 5.98 7.39 13.36
C ASP A 350 7.41 7.86 13.62
N ASN A 351 7.88 8.79 12.80
CA ASN A 351 9.22 9.33 12.94
C ASN A 351 9.22 10.85 12.77
N ARG A 352 10.01 11.52 13.60
CA ARG A 352 10.19 12.97 13.60
C ARG A 352 11.68 13.28 13.55
N ASP A 353 12.05 14.20 12.65
CA ASP A 353 13.41 14.73 12.54
C ASP A 353 13.34 16.17 12.04
N ALA A 354 13.62 17.11 12.92
CA ALA A 354 13.48 18.54 12.64
C ALA A 354 14.38 19.02 11.49
N GLU A 355 15.55 18.41 11.30
CA GLU A 355 16.47 18.75 10.21
C GLU A 355 15.93 18.27 8.87
N ALA A 356 15.45 17.04 8.81
CA ALA A 356 14.84 16.47 7.62
C ALA A 356 13.52 17.17 7.26
N GLU A 357 12.70 17.53 8.25
CA GLU A 357 11.48 18.31 8.03
C GLU A 357 11.80 19.70 7.43
N LEU A 358 12.85 20.37 7.92
CA LEU A 358 13.34 21.63 7.34
C LEU A 358 13.86 21.44 5.92
N LEU A 359 14.52 20.33 5.63
CA LEU A 359 15.01 20.00 4.30
C LEU A 359 13.84 19.88 3.30
N LEU A 360 12.82 19.10 3.64
CA LEU A 360 11.59 18.99 2.85
C LEU A 360 10.90 20.35 2.71
N GLY A 361 10.86 21.14 3.76
CA GLY A 361 10.32 22.51 3.74
C GLY A 361 11.05 23.44 2.77
N ARG A 362 12.39 23.36 2.66
CA ARG A 362 13.18 24.10 1.67
C ARG A 362 12.89 23.70 0.23
N ALA A 363 12.50 22.45 0.02
CA ALA A 363 12.04 21.95 -1.28
C ALA A 363 10.59 22.31 -1.60
N GLY A 364 9.89 23.04 -0.73
CA GLY A 364 8.52 23.49 -0.93
C GLY A 364 7.44 22.51 -0.46
N PHE A 365 7.83 21.43 0.22
CA PHE A 365 6.86 20.51 0.83
C PHE A 365 6.40 21.03 2.19
N VAL A 366 5.13 20.81 2.52
CA VAL A 366 4.55 21.20 3.81
C VAL A 366 4.17 19.95 4.60
N ARG A 367 4.60 19.88 5.86
CA ARG A 367 4.23 18.75 6.74
C ARG A 367 2.73 18.72 6.97
N HIS A 368 2.18 17.53 6.92
CA HIS A 368 0.80 17.23 7.23
C HIS A 368 0.70 16.16 8.33
N ASP A 369 -0.07 16.44 9.35
CA ASP A 369 -0.34 15.48 10.42
C ASP A 369 -1.61 14.69 10.11
N GLY A 370 -1.46 13.66 9.25
CA GLY A 370 -2.56 12.80 8.85
C GLY A 370 -3.11 11.93 9.98
N MET A 371 -2.33 11.72 11.04
CA MET A 371 -2.82 11.01 12.22
C MET A 371 -3.81 11.86 13.00
N ALA A 372 -3.55 13.16 13.14
CA ALA A 372 -4.40 14.08 13.89
C ALA A 372 -5.77 14.32 13.21
N ASP A 373 -5.82 14.38 11.88
CA ASP A 373 -7.07 14.60 11.13
C ASP A 373 -7.70 13.31 10.57
N GLY A 374 -7.06 12.16 10.82
CA GLY A 374 -7.56 10.86 10.39
C GLY A 374 -7.36 10.56 8.90
N SER A 375 -6.56 11.36 8.17
CA SER A 375 -6.25 11.15 6.75
C SER A 375 -5.03 10.24 6.53
N ALA A 376 -4.28 9.89 7.60
CA ALA A 376 -3.21 8.91 7.49
C ALA A 376 -3.75 7.56 6.98
N PHE A 377 -2.99 6.96 6.08
CA PHE A 377 -3.28 5.67 5.48
C PHE A 377 -2.11 4.70 5.67
N THR A 378 -2.30 3.47 5.28
CA THR A 378 -1.28 2.42 5.36
C THR A 378 -0.59 2.31 4.00
N CYS A 379 0.73 2.37 3.98
CA CYS A 379 1.55 2.07 2.80
C CYS A 379 2.84 1.38 3.22
N ASP A 380 3.65 0.96 2.28
CA ASP A 380 4.86 0.17 2.54
C ASP A 380 6.04 0.98 3.12
N ALA A 381 5.90 2.30 3.29
CA ALA A 381 6.81 3.14 4.06
C ALA A 381 7.05 2.65 5.50
N ILE A 382 6.12 1.87 6.04
CA ILE A 382 6.21 1.24 7.37
C ILE A 382 7.47 0.36 7.56
N TRP A 383 8.09 -0.12 6.48
CA TRP A 383 9.27 -0.99 6.55
C TRP A 383 10.59 -0.23 6.65
N ALA A 384 10.59 1.08 6.36
CA ALA A 384 11.81 1.86 6.22
C ALA A 384 12.41 2.46 7.50
N PRO A 385 11.66 2.68 8.61
CA PRO A 385 12.20 3.37 9.78
C PRO A 385 13.41 2.67 10.41
N ALA A 386 14.45 3.45 10.69
CA ALA A 386 15.61 3.01 11.46
C ALA A 386 16.28 4.23 12.12
N PRO A 387 17.10 4.05 13.18
CA PRO A 387 17.88 5.13 13.76
C PRO A 387 18.73 5.86 12.72
N GLY A 388 18.68 7.17 12.68
CA GLY A 388 19.43 8.00 11.72
C GLY A 388 18.80 8.10 10.33
N ARG A 389 17.68 7.47 10.08
CA ARG A 389 16.93 7.51 8.83
C ARG A 389 15.63 8.26 9.01
N TYR A 390 15.31 9.15 8.10
CA TYR A 390 14.01 9.81 8.06
C TYR A 390 13.21 9.30 6.88
N VAL A 391 11.94 9.00 7.14
CA VAL A 391 10.99 8.47 6.17
C VAL A 391 9.83 9.43 6.02
N ALA A 392 9.55 9.85 4.79
CA ALA A 392 8.43 10.70 4.45
C ALA A 392 7.57 10.05 3.37
N VAL A 393 6.27 10.13 3.52
CA VAL A 393 5.29 9.78 2.49
C VAL A 393 4.86 11.05 1.79
N CYS A 394 5.15 11.19 0.51
CA CYS A 394 4.99 12.44 -0.21
C CYS A 394 4.83 12.23 -1.71
N GLY A 395 3.68 12.55 -2.26
CA GLY A 395 3.43 12.51 -3.70
C GLY A 395 2.33 13.47 -4.15
N PRO A 396 2.16 13.62 -5.47
CA PRO A 396 1.16 14.47 -6.09
C PRO A 396 -0.22 13.83 -6.00
N GLY A 397 -1.26 14.62 -6.18
CA GLY A 397 -2.63 14.13 -6.15
C GLY A 397 -3.07 13.59 -4.79
N ARG A 398 -4.27 13.05 -4.74
CA ARG A 398 -4.90 12.50 -3.51
C ARG A 398 -5.72 11.27 -3.87
N LEU A 399 -5.70 10.24 -3.03
CA LEU A 399 -6.44 8.99 -3.26
C LEU A 399 -7.93 9.23 -3.56
N ASP A 400 -8.60 10.06 -2.75
CA ASP A 400 -10.03 10.36 -2.86
C ASP A 400 -10.36 11.27 -4.05
N ALA A 401 -9.65 12.38 -4.19
CA ALA A 401 -9.93 13.40 -5.20
C ALA A 401 -9.58 12.96 -6.63
N ASN A 402 -8.58 12.09 -6.76
CA ASN A 402 -8.10 11.57 -8.04
C ASN A 402 -8.68 10.19 -8.39
N GLY A 403 -9.61 9.69 -7.57
CA GLY A 403 -10.32 8.44 -7.82
C GLY A 403 -9.43 7.21 -7.85
N ALA A 404 -8.35 7.18 -7.03
CA ALA A 404 -7.52 6.00 -6.89
C ALA A 404 -8.38 4.76 -6.58
N HIS A 405 -7.97 3.60 -7.05
CA HIS A 405 -8.70 2.33 -6.92
C HIS A 405 -10.08 2.28 -7.62
N THR A 406 -10.41 3.29 -8.44
CA THR A 406 -11.63 3.30 -9.25
C THR A 406 -11.31 3.29 -10.76
N PRO A 407 -12.27 2.97 -11.65
CA PRO A 407 -12.07 3.12 -13.09
C PRO A 407 -11.86 4.57 -13.56
N GLY A 408 -12.15 5.54 -12.69
CA GLY A 408 -11.97 6.98 -12.95
C GLY A 408 -10.65 7.55 -12.47
N GLU A 409 -9.69 6.72 -12.12
CA GLU A 409 -8.38 7.17 -11.66
C GLU A 409 -7.71 8.12 -12.68
N HIS A 410 -7.18 9.22 -12.17
CA HIS A 410 -6.55 10.25 -12.98
C HIS A 410 -5.57 11.09 -12.16
N VAL A 411 -4.70 11.83 -12.88
CA VAL A 411 -3.83 12.85 -12.30
C VAL A 411 -3.74 14.06 -13.22
N HIS A 412 -3.62 15.25 -12.67
CA HIS A 412 -3.33 16.46 -13.42
C HIS A 412 -1.83 16.53 -13.74
N LEU A 413 -1.47 16.82 -14.98
CA LEU A 413 -0.06 16.96 -15.37
C LEU A 413 0.62 18.11 -14.63
N ASP A 414 -0.13 19.12 -14.19
CA ASP A 414 0.39 20.22 -13.38
C ASP A 414 0.83 19.72 -11.99
N ASP A 415 0.09 18.77 -11.38
CA ASP A 415 0.45 18.20 -10.08
C ASP A 415 1.73 17.34 -10.20
N LEU A 416 1.86 16.58 -11.30
CA LEU A 416 3.06 15.79 -11.57
C LEU A 416 4.29 16.69 -11.81
N ASP A 417 4.12 17.77 -12.57
CA ASP A 417 5.20 18.71 -12.87
C ASP A 417 5.64 19.50 -11.62
N ASP A 418 4.70 19.95 -10.80
CA ASP A 418 4.99 20.60 -9.51
C ASP A 418 5.74 19.64 -8.57
N TYR A 419 5.32 18.38 -8.52
CA TYR A 419 6.02 17.37 -7.72
C TYR A 419 7.43 17.12 -8.25
N ALA A 420 7.62 16.96 -9.56
CA ALA A 420 8.94 16.82 -10.16
C ALA A 420 9.85 18.03 -9.85
N HIS A 421 9.30 19.24 -9.91
CA HIS A 421 10.00 20.46 -9.55
C HIS A 421 10.44 20.48 -8.08
N ARG A 422 9.57 20.07 -7.17
CA ARG A 422 9.91 19.97 -5.73
C ARG A 422 10.93 18.87 -5.44
N ILE A 423 10.84 17.72 -6.13
CA ILE A 423 11.88 16.68 -6.03
C ILE A 423 13.23 17.20 -6.53
N LYS A 424 13.27 17.96 -7.63
CA LYS A 424 14.50 18.63 -8.08
C LYS A 424 15.08 19.52 -6.98
N ALA A 425 14.25 20.36 -6.35
CA ALA A 425 14.67 21.21 -5.24
C ALA A 425 15.11 20.41 -4.00
N LEU A 426 14.47 19.28 -3.72
CA LEU A 426 14.84 18.37 -2.63
C LEU A 426 16.25 17.78 -2.84
N VAL A 427 16.57 17.35 -4.05
CA VAL A 427 17.91 16.83 -4.40
C VAL A 427 18.98 17.87 -4.12
N HIS A 428 18.80 19.12 -4.55
CA HIS A 428 19.74 20.22 -4.26
C HIS A 428 19.85 20.52 -2.76
N ALA A 429 18.71 20.58 -2.05
CA ALA A 429 18.69 20.82 -0.62
C ALA A 429 19.38 19.69 0.15
N PHE A 430 19.17 18.43 -0.25
CA PHE A 430 19.80 17.27 0.35
C PHE A 430 21.32 17.29 0.15
N ALA A 431 21.80 17.58 -1.06
CA ALA A 431 23.23 17.70 -1.33
C ALA A 431 23.88 18.78 -0.47
N THR A 432 23.21 19.90 -0.21
CA THR A 432 23.74 20.98 0.63
C THR A 432 23.76 20.60 2.11
N SER A 433 22.90 19.72 2.57
CA SER A 433 22.84 19.28 3.97
C SER A 433 23.92 18.24 4.32
N THR A 434 24.56 17.63 3.31
CA THR A 434 25.57 16.59 3.49
C THR A 434 27.01 17.11 3.35
N ASP A 435 27.18 18.39 3.04
CA ASP A 435 28.48 19.09 3.04
C ASP A 435 28.84 19.52 4.46
#